data_c02bd6e3e26d1fd129743a4a15997dde
#
_entry.id   c02bd6e3e26d1fd129743a4a15997dde
#
_cell.length_a   1.000
_cell.length_b   1.000
_cell.length_c   1.000
_cell.angle_alpha   90.00
_cell.angle_beta   90.00
_cell.angle_gamma   90.00
#
_symmetry.space_group_name_H-M   'P 1'
#
loop_
_entity.id
_entity.type
_entity.pdbx_description
1 polymer ?
#
loop_
_entity_poly.entity_id
_entity_poly.type
_entity_poly.pdbx_seq_one_letter_code
_entity_poly.pdbx_strand_id
1 'polypeptide(L)'
;MAETLSEAIGADLYEIEPEVPYTKEDLDWMDKQSRSTIEMNDPASRPAIAGKRDNMDDYDTVFVGFPVWWYVAPTIINTFLESYDLTGKTIIPFATSGGSGMGKTNEKLQPSCPNSKLIEGKVFKMSASKSELAAWVDGLKLQ
;
A
#
# COMPACT_ATOMS: atom_id res chain seq x y z
N MET A 1 9.49 -5.40 5.55
CA MET A 1 8.88 -6.27 4.50
C MET A 1 9.13 -5.78 3.09
N ALA A 2 8.90 -4.51 2.77
CA ALA A 2 9.16 -3.99 1.43
C ALA A 2 10.61 -4.18 0.99
N GLU A 3 11.56 -3.98 1.88
CA GLU A 3 12.98 -4.22 1.61
C GLU A 3 13.24 -5.70 1.26
N THR A 4 12.63 -6.60 2.01
CA THR A 4 12.76 -8.05 1.78
C THR A 4 12.18 -8.44 0.42
N LEU A 5 11.02 -7.89 0.07
CA LEU A 5 10.40 -8.12 -1.23
C LEU A 5 11.26 -7.56 -2.36
N SER A 6 11.78 -6.35 -2.20
CA SER A 6 12.68 -5.73 -3.17
C SER A 6 13.89 -6.61 -3.45
N GLU A 7 14.51 -7.16 -2.41
CA GLU A 7 15.64 -8.07 -2.56
C GLU A 7 15.24 -9.38 -3.24
N ALA A 8 14.04 -9.89 -2.94
CA ALA A 8 13.58 -11.18 -3.47
C ALA A 8 13.33 -11.13 -4.99
N ILE A 9 12.89 -10.02 -5.52
CA ILE A 9 12.47 -9.90 -6.93
C ILE A 9 13.28 -8.88 -7.73
N GLY A 10 14.26 -8.22 -7.11
CA GLY A 10 15.08 -7.22 -7.79
C GLY A 10 14.34 -5.93 -8.13
N ALA A 11 13.32 -5.58 -7.36
CA ALA A 11 12.54 -4.37 -7.59
C ALA A 11 13.18 -3.14 -6.96
N ASP A 12 12.93 -1.98 -7.55
CA ASP A 12 13.33 -0.70 -6.96
C ASP A 12 12.40 -0.36 -5.79
N LEU A 13 12.96 0.18 -4.74
CA LEU A 13 12.23 0.50 -3.51
C LEU A 13 11.97 2.00 -3.41
N TYR A 14 10.72 2.38 -3.14
CA TYR A 14 10.34 3.77 -2.90
C TYR A 14 9.45 3.85 -1.65
N GLU A 15 9.80 4.72 -0.73
CA GLU A 15 9.02 4.94 0.49
C GLU A 15 7.97 6.03 0.26
N ILE A 16 6.71 5.73 0.61
CA ILE A 16 5.65 6.73 0.60
C ILE A 16 5.76 7.50 1.92
N GLU A 17 6.30 8.71 1.85
CA GLU A 17 6.49 9.55 3.03
C GLU A 17 5.33 10.54 3.18
N PRO A 18 4.61 10.53 4.31
CA PRO A 18 3.62 11.58 4.55
C PRO A 18 4.31 12.93 4.73
N GLU A 19 3.73 13.99 4.18
CA GLU A 19 4.26 15.34 4.33
C GLU A 19 4.37 15.74 5.80
N VAL A 20 3.37 15.35 6.60
CA VAL A 20 3.42 15.46 8.05
C VAL A 20 3.56 14.06 8.63
N PRO A 21 4.73 13.69 9.17
CA PRO A 21 4.94 12.33 9.70
C PRO A 21 3.97 11.97 10.81
N TYR A 22 3.61 10.69 10.87
CA TYR A 22 2.75 10.20 11.94
C TYR A 22 3.55 10.04 13.23
N THR A 23 3.02 10.60 14.32
CA THR A 23 3.59 10.40 15.65
C THR A 23 2.96 9.16 16.30
N LYS A 24 3.48 8.77 17.46
CA LYS A 24 2.90 7.67 18.23
C LYS A 24 1.44 7.98 18.61
N GLU A 25 1.16 9.21 18.99
CA GLU A 25 -0.20 9.65 19.32
C GLU A 25 -1.12 9.65 18.10
N ASP A 26 -0.60 10.01 16.93
CA ASP A 26 -1.36 9.97 15.67
C ASP A 26 -1.80 8.55 15.31
N LEU A 27 -1.04 7.55 15.71
CA LEU A 27 -1.30 6.15 15.40
C LEU A 27 -2.11 5.42 16.48
N ASP A 28 -2.54 6.11 17.52
CA ASP A 28 -3.33 5.51 18.60
C ASP A 28 -4.76 5.23 18.10
N TRP A 29 -4.95 4.01 17.62
CA TRP A 29 -6.25 3.57 17.06
C TRP A 29 -7.36 3.49 18.11
N MET A 30 -7.01 3.51 19.39
CA MET A 30 -7.99 3.51 20.50
C MET A 30 -8.48 4.91 20.84
N ASP A 31 -7.78 5.95 20.40
CA ASP A 31 -8.19 7.34 20.59
C ASP A 31 -9.06 7.79 19.41
N LYS A 32 -10.31 8.10 19.67
CA LYS A 32 -11.27 8.49 18.63
C LYS A 32 -10.91 9.82 17.97
N GLN A 33 -10.01 10.60 18.56
CA GLN A 33 -9.58 11.88 18.04
C GLN A 33 -8.16 11.84 17.46
N SER A 34 -7.52 10.67 17.44
CA SER A 34 -6.20 10.53 16.82
C SER A 34 -6.29 10.75 15.32
N ARG A 35 -5.17 11.16 14.73
CA ARG A 35 -5.08 11.41 13.29
C ARG A 35 -5.50 10.18 12.46
N SER A 36 -5.00 8.99 12.83
CA SER A 36 -5.33 7.76 12.10
C SER A 36 -6.83 7.46 12.17
N THR A 37 -7.46 7.64 13.34
CA THR A 37 -8.89 7.42 13.50
C THR A 37 -9.71 8.39 12.66
N ILE A 38 -9.35 9.67 12.68
CA ILE A 38 -10.05 10.70 11.90
C ILE A 38 -9.93 10.39 10.40
N GLU A 39 -8.73 10.04 9.94
CA GLU A 39 -8.50 9.71 8.53
C GLU A 39 -9.29 8.48 8.10
N MET A 40 -9.33 7.44 8.94
CA MET A 40 -10.04 6.21 8.59
C MET A 40 -11.56 6.35 8.63
N ASN A 41 -12.07 7.29 9.40
CA ASN A 41 -13.51 7.60 9.43
C ASN A 41 -13.95 8.48 8.25
N ASP A 42 -13.02 9.00 7.48
CA ASP A 42 -13.30 9.83 6.30
C ASP A 42 -12.70 9.17 5.06
N PRO A 43 -13.49 8.42 4.27
CA PRO A 43 -13.00 7.78 3.05
C PRO A 43 -12.45 8.76 2.01
N ALA A 44 -12.81 10.03 2.11
CA ALA A 44 -12.31 11.07 1.21
C ALA A 44 -11.01 11.70 1.73
N SER A 45 -10.52 11.30 2.90
CA SER A 45 -9.26 11.81 3.44
C SER A 45 -8.10 11.51 2.49
N ARG A 46 -7.26 12.53 2.25
CA ARG A 46 -6.10 12.39 1.36
C ARG A 46 -4.89 13.06 2.01
N PRO A 47 -4.23 12.37 2.96
CA PRO A 47 -3.01 12.91 3.56
C PRO A 47 -1.97 13.21 2.49
N ALA A 48 -1.35 14.38 2.56
CA ALA A 48 -0.35 14.80 1.58
C ALA A 48 0.93 13.97 1.70
N ILE A 49 1.56 13.70 0.56
CA ILE A 49 2.80 12.94 0.45
C ILE A 49 3.96 13.90 0.19
N ALA A 50 5.08 13.71 0.91
CA ALA A 50 6.30 14.46 0.70
C ALA A 50 7.04 13.90 -0.51
N GLY A 51 7.20 14.71 -1.55
CA GLY A 51 7.94 14.31 -2.74
C GLY A 51 7.12 13.44 -3.71
N LYS A 52 7.76 13.13 -4.84
CA LYS A 52 7.14 12.36 -5.90
C LYS A 52 8.23 11.62 -6.68
N ARG A 53 7.93 10.42 -7.14
CA ARG A 53 8.84 9.66 -7.98
C ARG A 53 8.65 10.06 -9.45
N ASP A 54 9.67 10.63 -10.06
CA ASP A 54 9.58 11.20 -11.42
C ASP A 54 9.55 10.14 -12.52
N ASN A 55 10.08 8.94 -12.24
CA ASN A 55 10.20 7.89 -13.25
C ASN A 55 9.17 6.77 -13.09
N MET A 56 7.99 7.08 -12.60
CA MET A 56 6.92 6.08 -12.45
C MET A 56 6.55 5.43 -13.80
N ASP A 57 6.67 6.17 -14.89
CA ASP A 57 6.33 5.67 -16.23
C ASP A 57 7.27 4.54 -16.69
N ASP A 58 8.43 4.40 -16.07
CA ASP A 58 9.38 3.33 -16.39
C ASP A 58 8.95 1.96 -15.87
N TYR A 59 7.88 1.91 -15.06
CA TYR A 59 7.41 0.68 -14.42
C TYR A 59 6.06 0.25 -14.96
N ASP A 60 5.91 -1.03 -15.26
CA ASP A 60 4.63 -1.63 -15.69
C ASP A 60 3.90 -2.29 -14.52
N THR A 61 4.63 -2.70 -13.49
CA THR A 61 4.12 -3.39 -12.32
C THR A 61 4.56 -2.66 -11.07
N VAL A 62 3.61 -2.35 -10.20
CA VAL A 62 3.88 -1.62 -8.95
C VAL A 62 3.34 -2.43 -7.78
N PHE A 63 4.24 -2.81 -6.86
CA PHE A 63 3.85 -3.43 -5.59
C PHE A 63 3.65 -2.32 -4.57
N VAL A 64 2.50 -2.30 -3.91
CA VAL A 64 2.16 -1.27 -2.94
C VAL A 64 2.00 -1.91 -1.57
N GLY A 65 2.86 -1.55 -0.63
CA GLY A 65 2.87 -2.12 0.72
C GLY A 65 2.36 -1.14 1.77
N PHE A 66 1.59 -1.65 2.74
CA PHE A 66 1.00 -0.83 3.80
C PHE A 66 0.55 -1.70 4.98
N PRO A 67 0.36 -1.10 6.17
CA PRO A 67 -0.33 -1.78 7.26
C PRO A 67 -1.84 -1.72 7.03
N VAL A 68 -2.55 -2.77 7.41
CA VAL A 68 -4.03 -2.75 7.34
C VAL A 68 -4.55 -2.00 8.57
N TRP A 69 -5.35 -0.96 8.33
CA TRP A 69 -6.06 -0.20 9.36
C TRP A 69 -7.56 -0.44 9.21
N TRP A 70 -8.17 -1.07 10.22
CA TRP A 70 -9.61 -1.35 10.22
C TRP A 70 -10.11 -1.97 8.91
N TYR A 71 -9.41 -3.05 8.48
CA TYR A 71 -9.76 -3.88 7.31
C TYR A 71 -9.60 -3.19 5.95
N VAL A 72 -8.90 -2.04 5.89
CA VAL A 72 -8.59 -1.36 4.64
C VAL A 72 -7.19 -0.72 4.71
N ALA A 73 -6.69 -0.26 3.57
CA ALA A 73 -5.43 0.47 3.52
C ALA A 73 -5.60 1.88 4.10
N PRO A 74 -4.56 2.47 4.71
CA PRO A 74 -4.60 3.88 5.08
C PRO A 74 -4.85 4.76 3.86
N THR A 75 -5.57 5.85 4.04
CA THR A 75 -5.98 6.71 2.90
C THR A 75 -4.82 7.41 2.20
N ILE A 76 -3.63 7.46 2.82
CA ILE A 76 -2.43 7.95 2.14
C ILE A 76 -2.07 7.08 0.93
N ILE A 77 -2.45 5.81 0.93
CA ILE A 77 -2.27 4.92 -0.22
C ILE A 77 -3.15 5.39 -1.38
N ASN A 78 -4.39 5.82 -1.10
CA ASN A 78 -5.24 6.43 -2.11
C ASN A 78 -4.59 7.71 -2.68
N THR A 79 -4.00 8.54 -1.81
CA THR A 79 -3.24 9.72 -2.24
C THR A 79 -2.14 9.32 -3.22
N PHE A 80 -1.36 8.29 -2.88
CA PHE A 80 -0.27 7.81 -3.72
C PHE A 80 -0.79 7.36 -5.09
N LEU A 81 -1.82 6.53 -5.12
CA LEU A 81 -2.36 6.00 -6.37
C LEU A 81 -2.94 7.11 -7.27
N GLU A 82 -3.53 8.14 -6.66
CA GLU A 82 -4.10 9.27 -7.39
C GLU A 82 -3.06 10.28 -7.85
N SER A 83 -1.83 10.19 -7.33
CA SER A 83 -0.75 11.13 -7.65
C SER A 83 -0.05 10.82 -8.98
N TYR A 84 -0.32 9.66 -9.58
CA TYR A 84 0.35 9.21 -10.80
C TYR A 84 -0.67 8.73 -11.82
N ASP A 85 -0.29 8.78 -13.10
CA ASP A 85 -1.06 8.11 -14.15
C ASP A 85 -0.63 6.64 -14.18
N LEU A 86 -1.49 5.77 -13.68
CA LEU A 86 -1.23 4.34 -13.58
C LEU A 86 -1.96 3.53 -14.66
N THR A 87 -2.47 4.19 -15.70
CA THR A 87 -3.20 3.55 -16.79
C THR A 87 -2.40 2.42 -17.42
N GLY A 88 -3.00 1.23 -17.52
CA GLY A 88 -2.37 0.07 -18.11
C GLY A 88 -1.38 -0.66 -17.22
N LYS A 89 -1.09 -0.14 -16.03
CA LYS A 89 -0.16 -0.77 -15.09
C LYS A 89 -0.86 -1.83 -14.25
N THR A 90 -0.08 -2.78 -13.76
CA THR A 90 -0.55 -3.79 -12.79
C THR A 90 -0.15 -3.34 -11.39
N ILE A 91 -1.14 -3.21 -10.51
CA ILE A 91 -0.95 -2.77 -9.12
C ILE A 91 -1.20 -3.96 -8.20
N ILE A 92 -0.22 -4.29 -7.37
CA ILE A 92 -0.26 -5.47 -6.50
C ILE A 92 -0.09 -5.03 -5.05
N PRO A 93 -1.19 -4.95 -4.29
CA PRO A 93 -1.10 -4.60 -2.87
C PRO A 93 -0.58 -5.76 -2.04
N PHE A 94 0.25 -5.44 -1.04
CA PHE A 94 0.62 -6.40 0.00
C PHE A 94 0.62 -5.66 1.33
N ALA A 95 0.35 -6.38 2.40
CA ALA A 95 0.12 -5.70 3.67
C ALA A 95 0.64 -6.50 4.86
N THR A 96 0.86 -5.79 5.96
CA THR A 96 1.06 -6.39 7.28
C THR A 96 -0.19 -6.09 8.12
N SER A 97 -0.50 -6.98 9.05
CA SER A 97 -1.67 -6.83 9.90
C SER A 97 -1.44 -7.45 11.26
N GLY A 98 -2.07 -6.88 12.29
CA GLY A 98 -2.07 -7.44 13.63
C GLY A 98 -3.00 -8.63 13.81
N GLY A 99 -3.72 -9.05 12.76
CA GLY A 99 -4.62 -10.19 12.84
C GLY A 99 -5.72 -10.22 11.78
N SER A 100 -6.00 -9.09 11.12
CA SER A 100 -7.01 -9.06 10.07
C SER A 100 -6.42 -9.42 8.71
N GLY A 101 -7.27 -9.85 7.77
CA GLY A 101 -6.88 -10.05 6.38
C GLY A 101 -6.98 -8.75 5.59
N MET A 102 -6.96 -8.85 4.26
CA MET A 102 -7.07 -7.68 3.37
C MET A 102 -8.41 -6.94 3.50
N GLY A 103 -9.45 -7.63 3.95
CA GLY A 103 -10.77 -7.03 4.10
C GLY A 103 -11.28 -6.41 2.79
N LYS A 104 -11.70 -5.16 2.86
CA LYS A 104 -12.23 -4.42 1.71
C LYS A 104 -11.18 -3.52 1.04
N THR A 105 -9.89 -3.81 1.25
CA THR A 105 -8.80 -2.96 0.76
C THR A 105 -8.89 -2.72 -0.74
N ASN A 106 -9.01 -3.77 -1.55
CA ASN A 106 -9.06 -3.61 -3.01
C ASN A 106 -10.29 -2.83 -3.47
N GLU A 107 -11.44 -3.09 -2.83
CA GLU A 107 -12.67 -2.35 -3.13
C GLU A 107 -12.50 -0.85 -2.90
N LYS A 108 -11.77 -0.48 -1.85
CA LYS A 108 -11.53 0.93 -1.51
C LYS A 108 -10.41 1.57 -2.35
N LEU A 109 -9.46 0.78 -2.84
CA LEU A 109 -8.35 1.29 -3.64
C LEU A 109 -8.70 1.42 -5.14
N GLN A 110 -9.59 0.59 -5.66
CA GLN A 110 -9.91 0.56 -7.08
C GLN A 110 -10.33 1.92 -7.64
N PRO A 111 -11.17 2.74 -6.96
CA PRO A 111 -11.52 4.06 -7.49
C PRO A 111 -10.35 5.02 -7.62
N SER A 112 -9.25 4.79 -6.91
CA SER A 112 -8.04 5.63 -6.98
C SER A 112 -7.12 5.25 -8.14
N CYS A 113 -7.36 4.08 -8.77
CA CYS A 113 -6.59 3.64 -9.94
C CYS A 113 -7.52 2.91 -10.92
N PRO A 114 -8.54 3.60 -11.48
CA PRO A 114 -9.61 2.94 -12.23
C PRO A 114 -9.17 2.33 -13.56
N ASN A 115 -8.06 2.80 -14.13
CA ASN A 115 -7.58 2.34 -15.43
C ASN A 115 -6.38 1.39 -15.33
N SER A 116 -6.06 0.93 -14.12
CA SER A 116 -5.00 -0.04 -13.90
C SER A 116 -5.59 -1.40 -13.52
N LYS A 117 -4.77 -2.44 -13.64
CA LYS A 117 -5.17 -3.79 -13.22
C LYS A 117 -4.79 -3.95 -11.76
N LEU A 118 -5.77 -3.91 -10.87
CA LEU A 118 -5.56 -4.10 -9.44
C LEU A 118 -5.70 -5.58 -9.11
N ILE A 119 -4.59 -6.20 -8.73
CA ILE A 119 -4.54 -7.62 -8.37
C ILE A 119 -5.01 -7.78 -6.92
N GLU A 120 -5.62 -8.90 -6.61
CA GLU A 120 -5.94 -9.22 -5.22
C GLU A 120 -4.63 -9.36 -4.43
N GLY A 121 -4.52 -8.60 -3.35
CA GLY A 121 -3.32 -8.57 -2.54
C GLY A 121 -3.27 -9.69 -1.50
N LYS A 122 -2.21 -9.65 -0.68
CA LYS A 122 -2.01 -10.63 0.37
C LYS A 122 -1.48 -9.97 1.63
N VAL A 123 -1.94 -10.43 2.78
CA VAL A 123 -1.42 -10.03 4.08
C VAL A 123 -0.33 -11.01 4.49
N PHE A 124 0.80 -10.47 4.93
CA PHE A 124 1.93 -11.25 5.42
C PHE A 124 2.19 -10.93 6.89
N LYS A 125 2.83 -11.86 7.58
CA LYS A 125 3.40 -11.58 8.90
C LYS A 125 4.64 -10.70 8.71
N MET A 126 4.94 -9.87 9.70
CA MET A 126 6.15 -9.02 9.67
C MET A 126 7.43 -9.85 9.47
N SER A 127 7.41 -11.11 9.90
CA SER A 127 8.54 -12.03 9.80
C SER A 127 8.59 -12.81 8.48
N ALA A 128 7.77 -12.48 7.49
CA ALA A 128 7.75 -13.18 6.21
C ALA A 128 9.16 -13.23 5.59
N SER A 129 9.56 -14.42 5.16
CA SER A 129 10.89 -14.65 4.60
C SER A 129 10.97 -14.22 3.13
N LYS A 130 12.21 -14.01 2.67
CA LYS A 130 12.47 -13.72 1.26
C LYS A 130 11.91 -14.83 0.36
N SER A 131 12.08 -16.10 0.76
CA SER A 131 11.55 -17.25 0.01
C SER A 131 10.03 -17.25 -0.07
N GLU A 132 9.35 -16.88 1.01
CA GLU A 132 7.89 -16.80 1.04
C GLU A 132 7.38 -15.71 0.09
N LEU A 133 8.01 -14.55 0.11
CA LEU A 133 7.64 -13.44 -0.77
C LEU A 133 7.92 -13.77 -2.24
N ALA A 134 9.07 -14.38 -2.54
CA ALA A 134 9.40 -14.80 -3.90
C ALA A 134 8.41 -15.82 -4.42
N ALA A 135 8.02 -16.80 -3.61
CA ALA A 135 7.03 -17.81 -4.00
C ALA A 135 5.66 -17.18 -4.28
N TRP A 136 5.28 -16.19 -3.50
CA TRP A 136 4.03 -15.47 -3.73
C TRP A 136 4.05 -14.75 -5.09
N VAL A 137 5.13 -14.03 -5.38
CA VAL A 137 5.27 -13.31 -6.66
C VAL A 137 5.24 -14.29 -7.84
N ASP A 138 5.95 -15.41 -7.73
CA ASP A 138 5.95 -16.45 -8.78
C ASP A 138 4.53 -16.97 -9.01
N GLY A 139 3.75 -17.12 -7.95
CA GLY A 139 2.37 -17.60 -8.04
C GLY A 139 1.42 -16.61 -8.70
N LEU A 140 1.77 -15.33 -8.79
CA LEU A 140 0.97 -14.33 -9.48
C LEU A 140 1.07 -14.41 -11.00
N LYS A 141 2.07 -15.10 -11.51
CA LYS A 141 2.29 -15.30 -12.95
C LYS A 141 2.31 -14.00 -13.75
N LEU A 142 3.08 -13.05 -13.26
CA LEU A 142 3.25 -11.76 -13.93
C LEU A 142 4.05 -11.93 -15.20
N GLN A 143 3.62 -11.27 -16.26
CA GLN A 143 4.26 -11.32 -17.57
C GLN A 143 4.91 -9.97 -17.88
#